data_a45bb541e4e8516cf8dd3ce48870b19f
#
_entry.id   a45bb541e4e8516cf8dd3ce48870b19f
#
_cell.length_a   1.000
_cell.length_b   1.000
_cell.length_c   1.000
_cell.angle_alpha   90.00
_cell.angle_beta   90.00
_cell.angle_gamma   90.00
#
_symmetry.space_group_name_H-M   'P 1'
#
loop_
_entity.id
_entity.type
_entity.pdbx_description
1 polymer ?
#
loop_
_entity_poly.entity_id
_entity_poly.type
_entity_poly.pdbx_seq_one_letter_code
_entity_poly.pdbx_strand_id
1 'polypeptide(L)'
;MTAAAYLSKAGKKVLVLERRHVLGGAAVTEEVFPGFKFSVCSYVVSLLKANVIRELMLPRFGLEILPLESTFTPLDNDYLFRTSDYDQTYKEIYRHSPKDAENYMRFGPLMGQVGMAVRPILETIAPNAIRPSFNDLMSLTQYQEFLKI
;
A
#
# COMPACT_ATOMS: atom_id res chain seq x y z
N MET A 1 2.82 -11.29 12.42
CA MET A 1 2.49 -12.50 11.62
C MET A 1 3.56 -12.80 10.57
N THR A 2 3.92 -11.90 9.64
CA THR A 2 4.91 -12.16 8.57
C THR A 2 6.26 -12.63 9.10
N ALA A 3 6.84 -11.94 10.08
CA ALA A 3 8.10 -12.36 10.70
C ALA A 3 8.01 -13.76 11.33
N ALA A 4 6.89 -14.05 12.00
CA ALA A 4 6.67 -15.38 12.59
C ALA A 4 6.60 -16.46 11.51
N ALA A 5 5.95 -16.19 10.38
CA ALA A 5 5.88 -17.14 9.28
C ALA A 5 7.26 -17.42 8.66
N TYR A 6 8.09 -16.39 8.44
CA TYR A 6 9.45 -16.58 7.93
C TYR A 6 10.35 -17.34 8.91
N LEU A 7 10.31 -17.00 10.20
CA LEU A 7 11.08 -17.71 11.22
C LEU A 7 10.65 -19.17 11.33
N SER A 8 9.36 -19.44 11.31
CA SER A 8 8.83 -20.80 11.33
C SER A 8 9.24 -21.59 10.09
N LYS A 9 9.16 -20.98 8.90
CA LYS A 9 9.65 -21.56 7.65
C LYS A 9 11.15 -21.89 7.68
N ALA A 10 11.93 -21.10 8.43
CA ALA A 10 13.34 -21.35 8.69
C ALA A 10 13.61 -22.38 9.82
N GLY A 11 12.61 -23.14 10.25
CA GLY A 11 12.71 -24.18 11.26
C GLY A 11 12.86 -23.67 12.70
N LYS A 12 12.60 -22.39 12.95
CA LYS A 12 12.66 -21.83 14.31
C LYS A 12 11.35 -22.11 15.06
N LYS A 13 11.44 -22.37 16.35
CA LYS A 13 10.27 -22.43 17.24
C LYS A 13 9.81 -20.99 17.48
N VAL A 14 8.57 -20.68 17.11
CA VAL A 14 8.03 -19.33 17.18
C VAL A 14 6.78 -19.33 18.05
N LEU A 15 6.69 -18.36 18.98
CA LEU A 15 5.52 -18.10 19.77
C LEU A 15 5.02 -16.69 19.43
N VAL A 16 3.74 -16.60 19.05
CA VAL A 16 3.06 -15.31 18.79
C VAL A 16 2.11 -15.04 19.95
N LEU A 17 2.27 -13.90 20.60
CA LEU A 17 1.41 -13.46 21.69
C LEU A 17 0.51 -12.33 21.20
N GLU A 18 -0.79 -12.49 21.37
CA GLU A 18 -1.81 -11.49 21.07
C GLU A 18 -2.76 -11.33 22.24
N ARG A 19 -3.05 -10.10 22.63
CA ARG A 19 -3.95 -9.80 23.75
C ARG A 19 -5.42 -9.88 23.35
N ARG A 20 -5.73 -9.56 22.09
CA ARG A 20 -7.10 -9.62 21.57
C ARG A 20 -7.49 -11.06 21.23
N HIS A 21 -8.79 -11.31 21.12
CA HIS A 21 -9.34 -12.60 20.67
C HIS A 21 -9.13 -12.86 19.17
N VAL A 22 -8.64 -11.87 18.42
CA VAL A 22 -8.41 -11.94 16.97
C VAL A 22 -7.00 -11.46 16.62
N LEU A 23 -6.35 -12.17 15.70
CA LEU A 23 -5.00 -11.90 15.24
C LEU A 23 -5.04 -10.93 14.03
N GLY A 24 -4.07 -10.01 13.94
CA GLY A 24 -3.90 -9.17 12.76
C GLY A 24 -3.68 -7.69 13.03
N GLY A 25 -3.82 -7.24 14.28
CA GLY A 25 -3.60 -5.83 14.65
C GLY A 25 -4.52 -4.89 13.88
N ALA A 26 -3.99 -3.85 13.23
CA ALA A 26 -4.75 -2.87 12.46
C ALA A 26 -5.35 -3.44 11.15
N ALA A 27 -4.89 -4.60 10.69
CA ALA A 27 -5.39 -5.22 9.46
C ALA A 27 -6.58 -6.19 9.70
N VAL A 28 -7.17 -6.15 10.89
CA VAL A 28 -8.30 -7.01 11.24
C VAL A 28 -9.58 -6.52 10.58
N THR A 29 -10.34 -7.46 10.05
CA THR A 29 -11.73 -7.25 9.63
C THR A 29 -12.64 -7.62 10.79
N GLU A 30 -13.49 -6.69 11.20
CA GLU A 30 -14.42 -6.86 12.33
C GLU A 30 -15.87 -6.67 11.87
N GLU A 31 -16.78 -7.39 12.49
CA GLU A 31 -18.20 -7.17 12.31
C GLU A 31 -18.64 -6.01 13.19
N VAL A 32 -18.83 -4.84 12.58
CA VAL A 32 -19.19 -3.60 13.28
C VAL A 32 -20.70 -3.53 13.52
N PHE A 33 -21.47 -4.03 12.56
CA PHE A 33 -22.92 -4.23 12.67
C PHE A 33 -23.26 -5.65 12.21
N PRO A 34 -24.32 -6.25 12.73
CA PRO A 34 -24.73 -7.58 12.31
C PRO A 34 -24.82 -7.74 10.78
N GLY A 35 -24.04 -8.66 10.23
CA GLY A 35 -23.94 -8.91 8.77
C GLY A 35 -22.96 -8.01 8.02
N PHE A 36 -22.39 -6.97 8.66
CA PHE A 36 -21.45 -6.03 8.01
C PHE A 36 -20.05 -6.13 8.59
N LYS A 37 -19.12 -6.57 7.76
CA LYS A 37 -17.71 -6.73 8.11
C LYS A 37 -16.87 -5.67 7.42
N PHE A 38 -16.05 -4.98 8.19
CA PHE A 38 -15.16 -3.92 7.71
C PHE A 38 -13.74 -4.11 8.21
N SER A 39 -12.78 -3.71 7.38
CA SER A 39 -11.42 -3.46 7.86
C SER A 39 -11.41 -2.11 8.58
N VAL A 40 -11.23 -2.14 9.90
CA VAL A 40 -11.41 -0.95 10.76
C VAL A 40 -10.35 0.12 10.49
N CYS A 41 -9.11 -0.30 10.17
CA CYS A 41 -7.98 0.63 10.00
C CYS A 41 -7.23 0.46 8.68
N SER A 42 -7.38 -0.64 7.96
CA SER A 42 -6.60 -0.97 6.76
C SER A 42 -7.51 -1.37 5.61
N TYR A 43 -8.17 -0.38 5.02
CA TYR A 43 -9.17 -0.59 3.96
C TYR A 43 -8.56 -0.86 2.58
N VAL A 44 -7.26 -0.58 2.38
CA VAL A 44 -6.54 -0.90 1.14
C VAL A 44 -5.25 -1.65 1.40
N VAL A 45 -4.90 -2.55 0.50
CA VAL A 45 -3.63 -3.28 0.50
C VAL A 45 -2.67 -2.57 -0.44
N SER A 46 -1.78 -1.73 0.10
CA SER A 46 -0.81 -0.96 -0.69
C SER A 46 0.64 -1.34 -0.42
N LEU A 47 0.97 -1.79 0.79
CA LEU A 47 2.36 -2.01 1.22
C LEU A 47 2.74 -3.49 1.38
N LEU A 48 1.81 -4.42 1.17
CA LEU A 48 2.14 -5.85 1.21
C LEU A 48 2.98 -6.21 -0.02
N LYS A 49 4.24 -6.53 0.22
CA LYS A 49 5.21 -6.81 -0.85
C LYS A 49 4.85 -8.09 -1.62
N ALA A 50 4.98 -8.05 -2.94
CA ALA A 50 4.69 -9.17 -3.82
C ALA A 50 5.56 -10.41 -3.52
N ASN A 51 6.82 -10.21 -3.08
CA ASN A 51 7.68 -11.30 -2.68
C ASN A 51 7.14 -12.03 -1.44
N VAL A 52 6.59 -11.31 -0.44
CA VAL A 52 5.96 -11.93 0.74
C VAL A 52 4.76 -12.78 0.33
N ILE A 53 3.91 -12.26 -0.56
CA ILE A 53 2.75 -13.00 -1.08
C ILE A 53 3.20 -14.31 -1.75
N ARG A 54 4.21 -14.23 -2.60
CA ARG A 54 4.73 -15.37 -3.36
C ARG A 54 5.46 -16.39 -2.46
N GLU A 55 6.40 -15.92 -1.62
CA GLU A 55 7.25 -16.79 -0.81
C GLU A 55 6.48 -17.53 0.30
N LEU A 56 5.47 -16.88 0.87
CA LEU A 56 4.58 -17.47 1.84
C LEU A 56 3.36 -18.15 1.20
N MET A 57 3.23 -18.09 -0.12
CA MET A 57 2.13 -18.70 -0.89
C MET A 57 0.75 -18.28 -0.36
N LEU A 58 0.59 -16.99 0.01
CA LEU A 58 -0.60 -16.51 0.71
C LEU A 58 -1.93 -16.82 -0.01
N PRO A 59 -2.03 -16.84 -1.36
CA PRO A 59 -3.26 -17.26 -2.04
C PRO A 59 -3.70 -18.69 -1.71
N ARG A 60 -2.76 -19.60 -1.41
CA ARG A 60 -3.11 -20.98 -0.97
C ARG A 60 -3.80 -21.00 0.39
N PHE A 61 -3.64 -19.94 1.16
CA PHE A 61 -4.25 -19.77 2.48
C PHE A 61 -5.45 -18.79 2.45
N GLY A 62 -5.97 -18.50 1.25
CA GLY A 62 -7.19 -17.72 1.09
C GLY A 62 -6.98 -16.21 0.93
N LEU A 63 -5.73 -15.72 0.72
CA LEU A 63 -5.54 -14.32 0.38
C LEU A 63 -6.10 -14.05 -1.02
N GLU A 64 -7.12 -13.20 -1.09
CA GLU A 64 -7.65 -12.63 -2.30
C GLU A 64 -7.56 -11.10 -2.21
N ILE A 65 -6.96 -10.47 -3.22
CA ILE A 65 -6.81 -9.02 -3.29
C ILE A 65 -7.72 -8.55 -4.43
N LEU A 66 -8.78 -7.85 -4.06
CA LEU A 66 -9.73 -7.30 -5.01
C LEU A 66 -9.27 -5.91 -5.46
N PRO A 67 -9.38 -5.58 -6.76
CA PRO A 67 -9.10 -4.23 -7.23
C PRO A 67 -10.11 -3.24 -6.65
N LEU A 68 -9.62 -2.06 -6.29
CA LEU A 68 -10.46 -0.95 -5.87
C LEU A 68 -11.02 -0.27 -7.13
N GLU A 69 -12.32 -0.40 -7.37
CA GLU A 69 -12.96 0.14 -8.56
C GLU A 69 -13.27 1.64 -8.44
N SER A 70 -13.58 2.09 -7.23
CA SER A 70 -14.00 3.47 -7.00
C SER A 70 -13.73 3.94 -5.58
N THR A 71 -13.72 5.26 -5.39
CA THR A 71 -13.71 5.90 -4.09
C THR A 71 -14.83 6.91 -4.00
N PHE A 72 -15.55 6.91 -2.90
CA PHE A 72 -16.62 7.84 -2.59
C PHE A 72 -16.25 8.67 -1.38
N THR A 73 -16.24 9.99 -1.54
CA THR A 73 -15.97 10.94 -0.46
C THR A 73 -17.23 11.79 -0.26
N PRO A 74 -17.97 11.61 0.84
CA PRO A 74 -19.12 12.45 1.15
C PRO A 74 -18.67 13.86 1.56
N LEU A 75 -19.42 14.85 1.11
CA LEU A 75 -19.32 16.27 1.51
C LEU A 75 -20.66 16.66 2.14
N ASP A 76 -20.74 17.83 2.80
CA ASP A 76 -21.94 18.22 3.55
C ASP A 76 -23.24 18.17 2.74
N ASN A 77 -23.24 18.69 1.51
CA ASN A 77 -24.40 18.67 0.62
C ASN A 77 -24.06 18.08 -0.76
N ASP A 78 -22.97 17.39 -0.90
CA ASP A 78 -22.44 16.88 -2.15
C ASP A 78 -21.55 15.66 -1.91
N TYR A 79 -20.87 15.20 -2.94
CA TYR A 79 -19.89 14.13 -2.86
C TYR A 79 -18.81 14.28 -3.94
N LEU A 80 -17.68 13.60 -3.76
CA LEU A 80 -16.69 13.38 -4.80
C LEU A 80 -16.59 11.88 -5.07
N PHE A 81 -16.96 11.47 -6.28
CA PHE A 81 -16.92 10.07 -6.70
C PHE A 81 -15.82 9.87 -7.74
N ARG A 82 -14.81 9.09 -7.40
CA ARG A 82 -13.71 8.75 -8.30
C ARG A 82 -13.77 7.30 -8.68
N THR A 83 -13.61 7.01 -9.97
CA THR A 83 -13.59 5.66 -10.54
C THR A 83 -12.26 5.38 -11.22
N SER A 84 -12.07 4.15 -11.69
CA SER A 84 -10.95 3.78 -12.56
C SER A 84 -11.07 4.40 -13.97
N ASP A 85 -12.27 4.86 -14.36
CA ASP A 85 -12.51 5.60 -15.60
C ASP A 85 -12.05 7.05 -15.45
N TYR A 86 -11.05 7.43 -16.28
CA TYR A 86 -10.46 8.76 -16.26
C TYR A 86 -11.45 9.85 -16.68
N ASP A 87 -12.30 9.60 -17.68
CA ASP A 87 -13.25 10.59 -18.19
C ASP A 87 -14.36 10.85 -17.17
N GLN A 88 -14.83 9.81 -16.49
CA GLN A 88 -15.80 9.97 -15.40
C GLN A 88 -15.20 10.73 -14.24
N THR A 89 -14.00 10.37 -13.83
CA THR A 89 -13.27 11.04 -12.73
C THR A 89 -12.98 12.50 -13.10
N TYR A 90 -12.59 12.80 -14.34
CA TYR A 90 -12.38 14.17 -14.81
C TYR A 90 -13.65 15.00 -14.70
N LYS A 91 -14.79 14.50 -15.21
CA LYS A 91 -16.08 15.20 -15.15
C LYS A 91 -16.51 15.44 -13.70
N GLU A 92 -16.27 14.48 -12.83
CA GLU A 92 -16.62 14.58 -11.42
C GLU A 92 -15.80 15.65 -10.70
N ILE A 93 -14.48 15.70 -10.94
CA ILE A 93 -13.62 16.75 -10.38
C ILE A 93 -13.96 18.11 -11.00
N TYR A 94 -14.21 18.15 -12.31
CA TYR A 94 -14.56 19.38 -13.03
C TYR A 94 -15.82 20.05 -12.47
N ARG A 95 -16.78 19.27 -12.01
CA ARG A 95 -17.99 19.75 -11.34
C ARG A 95 -17.68 20.57 -10.08
N HIS A 96 -16.59 20.26 -9.40
CA HIS A 96 -16.12 20.98 -8.21
C HIS A 96 -15.12 22.09 -8.57
N SER A 97 -14.17 21.80 -9.44
CA SER A 97 -13.10 22.71 -9.84
C SER A 97 -12.56 22.36 -11.22
N PRO A 98 -12.82 23.17 -12.26
CA PRO A 98 -12.24 22.98 -13.59
C PRO A 98 -10.71 22.94 -13.58
N LYS A 99 -10.08 23.84 -12.79
CA LYS A 99 -8.63 23.91 -12.66
C LYS A 99 -8.03 22.63 -12.06
N ASP A 100 -8.70 22.07 -11.06
CA ASP A 100 -8.22 20.84 -10.42
C ASP A 100 -8.41 19.62 -11.32
N ALA A 101 -9.46 19.60 -12.14
CA ALA A 101 -9.65 18.55 -13.13
C ALA A 101 -8.50 18.53 -14.16
N GLU A 102 -8.09 19.70 -14.68
CA GLU A 102 -6.93 19.80 -15.57
C GLU A 102 -5.63 19.37 -14.90
N ASN A 103 -5.40 19.78 -13.66
CA ASN A 103 -4.22 19.41 -12.89
C ASN A 103 -4.21 17.93 -12.54
N TYR A 104 -5.36 17.32 -12.27
CA TYR A 104 -5.48 15.91 -11.95
C TYR A 104 -4.98 15.00 -13.08
N MET A 105 -5.22 15.40 -14.33
CA MET A 105 -4.73 14.66 -15.51
C MET A 105 -3.20 14.61 -15.59
N ARG A 106 -2.51 15.61 -15.02
CA ARG A 106 -1.04 15.66 -14.94
C ARG A 106 -0.51 14.97 -13.70
N PHE A 107 -1.28 15.00 -12.62
CA PHE A 107 -0.89 14.45 -11.32
C PHE A 107 -0.71 12.92 -11.36
N GLY A 108 -1.60 12.19 -12.03
CA GLY A 108 -1.52 10.74 -12.14
C GLY A 108 -0.22 10.23 -12.76
N PRO A 109 0.15 10.68 -13.98
CA PRO A 109 1.44 10.35 -14.60
C PRO A 109 2.65 10.74 -13.76
N LEU A 110 2.63 11.93 -13.14
CA LEU A 110 3.71 12.38 -12.25
C LEU A 110 3.88 11.43 -11.05
N MET A 111 2.77 11.07 -10.38
CA MET A 111 2.81 10.12 -9.26
C MET A 111 3.27 8.74 -9.71
N GLY A 112 2.95 8.32 -10.93
CA GLY A 112 3.46 7.09 -11.52
C GLY A 112 4.98 7.12 -11.66
N GLN A 113 5.56 8.21 -12.14
CA GLN A 113 7.01 8.40 -12.25
C GLN A 113 7.70 8.37 -10.88
N VAL A 114 7.15 9.11 -9.91
CA VAL A 114 7.65 9.10 -8.53
C VAL A 114 7.59 7.69 -7.94
N GLY A 115 6.48 6.98 -8.16
CA GLY A 115 6.30 5.60 -7.69
C GLY A 115 7.33 4.64 -8.28
N MET A 116 7.63 4.76 -9.58
CA MET A 116 8.66 3.94 -10.23
C MET A 116 10.06 4.23 -9.68
N ALA A 117 10.39 5.49 -9.41
CA ALA A 117 11.69 5.87 -8.86
C ALA A 117 11.87 5.44 -7.39
N VAL A 118 10.78 5.50 -6.60
CA VAL A 118 10.82 5.13 -5.17
C VAL A 118 10.79 3.61 -4.97
N ARG A 119 10.18 2.87 -5.88
CA ARG A 119 9.99 1.41 -5.74
C ARG A 119 11.26 0.62 -5.43
N PRO A 120 12.39 0.82 -6.11
CA PRO A 120 13.64 0.13 -5.78
C PRO A 120 14.12 0.43 -4.36
N ILE A 121 13.93 1.67 -3.89
CA ILE A 121 14.35 2.12 -2.57
C ILE A 121 13.59 1.38 -1.46
N LEU A 122 12.30 1.10 -1.65
CA LEU A 122 11.46 0.40 -0.68
C LEU A 122 11.90 -1.05 -0.44
N GLU A 123 12.70 -1.62 -1.32
CA GLU A 123 13.20 -2.99 -1.21
C GLU A 123 14.60 -3.07 -0.59
N THR A 124 15.26 -1.93 -0.42
CA THR A 124 16.61 -1.88 0.15
C THR A 124 16.58 -1.81 1.68
N ILE A 125 17.63 -2.33 2.30
CA ILE A 125 17.92 -2.08 3.70
C ILE A 125 18.53 -0.68 3.79
N ALA A 126 18.01 0.16 4.68
CA ALA A 126 18.55 1.49 4.87
C ALA A 126 20.05 1.43 5.20
N PRO A 127 20.90 2.24 4.51
CA PRO A 127 22.33 2.25 4.76
C PRO A 127 22.63 2.74 6.20
N ASN A 128 23.69 2.19 6.79
CA ASN A 128 24.11 2.63 8.11
C ASN A 128 24.79 4.02 8.01
N ALA A 129 24.09 5.06 8.42
CA ALA A 129 24.58 6.45 8.35
C ALA A 129 25.77 6.73 9.29
N ILE A 130 25.93 5.95 10.37
CA ILE A 130 26.99 6.18 11.37
C ILE A 130 28.28 5.45 10.99
N ARG A 131 28.16 4.23 10.45
CA ARG A 131 29.29 3.38 10.04
C ARG A 131 28.98 2.73 8.71
N PRO A 132 29.04 3.48 7.59
CA PRO A 132 28.69 2.94 6.29
C PRO A 132 29.69 1.86 5.87
N SER A 133 29.18 0.71 5.45
CA SER A 133 29.96 -0.33 4.78
C SER A 133 30.12 0.00 3.30
N PHE A 134 31.02 -0.71 2.60
CA PHE A 134 31.14 -0.58 1.15
C PHE A 134 29.81 -0.88 0.41
N ASN A 135 29.04 -1.87 0.90
CA ASN A 135 27.73 -2.19 0.36
C ASN A 135 26.71 -1.07 0.58
N ASP A 136 26.80 -0.36 1.72
CA ASP A 136 25.95 0.81 1.97
C ASP A 136 26.23 1.94 0.97
N LEU A 137 27.51 2.18 0.65
CA LEU A 137 27.92 3.18 -0.35
C LEU A 137 27.44 2.79 -1.76
N MET A 138 27.59 1.51 -2.13
CA MET A 138 27.10 1.02 -3.41
C MET A 138 25.58 1.11 -3.52
N SER A 139 24.84 0.91 -2.45
CA SER A 139 23.38 1.06 -2.44
C SER A 139 22.93 2.49 -2.73
N LEU A 140 23.74 3.49 -2.44
CA LEU A 140 23.43 4.90 -2.73
C LEU A 140 23.30 5.17 -4.25
N THR A 141 23.93 4.38 -5.10
CA THR A 141 23.77 4.52 -6.56
C THR A 141 22.33 4.28 -7.02
N GLN A 142 21.54 3.50 -6.26
CA GLN A 142 20.14 3.26 -6.56
C GLN A 142 19.26 4.50 -6.37
N TYR A 143 19.74 5.49 -5.59
CA TYR A 143 19.04 6.75 -5.36
C TYR A 143 19.26 7.78 -6.49
N GLN A 144 20.16 7.52 -7.45
CA GLN A 144 20.45 8.47 -8.53
C GLN A 144 19.23 8.76 -9.40
N GLU A 145 18.38 7.76 -9.65
CA GLU A 145 17.16 7.95 -10.42
C GLU A 145 16.13 8.82 -9.69
N PHE A 146 16.09 8.74 -8.36
CA PHE A 146 15.24 9.59 -7.53
C PHE A 146 15.66 11.07 -7.58
N LEU A 147 16.96 11.35 -7.71
CA LEU A 147 17.49 12.71 -7.78
C LEU A 147 17.26 13.39 -9.15
N LYS A 148 16.76 12.66 -10.15
CA LYS A 148 16.46 13.17 -11.50
C LYS A 148 15.00 13.63 -11.66
N ILE A 149 14.15 13.40 -10.66
CA ILE A 149 12.75 13.83 -10.62
C ILE A 149 12.64 15.22 -10.02
#